data_2c80fe8ac4d5aaa8d7e1dfae37435a73
#
_entry.id   2c80fe8ac4d5aaa8d7e1dfae37435a73
#
_cell.length_a   1.000
_cell.length_b   1.000
_cell.length_c   1.000
_cell.angle_alpha   90.00
_cell.angle_beta   90.00
_cell.angle_gamma   90.00
#
_symmetry.space_group_name_H-M   'P 1'
#
loop_
_entity.id
_entity.type
_entity.pdbx_description
1 polymer ?
#
loop_
_entity_poly.entity_id
_entity_poly.type
_entity_poly.pdbx_seq_one_letter_code
_entity_poly.pdbx_strand_id
1 'polypeptide(L)'
;MNRKFIITMLALCLVFVSHAQEHKIEHNFNLGVGVASLAKNDVHYSFRIGYGLNYYLAENWSVMPGVSYRAVFEDPFKGDVVGVESDDCSFIDVPVLLQYHQHARGEKGFVAELGPVFSFLTSNSTYYTDANPQDELNDKKMYKNFDFGIQPGVYYQTGKHWRFGVQAHIGFCNMLKKYPSINDSKRLNDVAATVNFSF
;
A
#
# COMPACT_ATOMS: atom_id res chain seq x y z
N MET A 1 14.01 -15.51 11.35
CA MET A 1 12.66 -15.95 10.99
C MET A 1 12.72 -17.43 10.65
N ASN A 2 11.89 -18.25 11.29
CA ASN A 2 12.05 -19.71 11.26
C ASN A 2 11.68 -20.27 9.87
N ARG A 3 12.62 -20.95 9.18
CA ARG A 3 12.40 -21.56 7.85
C ARG A 3 11.10 -22.40 7.79
N LYS A 4 10.76 -23.08 8.89
CA LYS A 4 9.53 -23.87 9.00
C LYS A 4 8.26 -23.01 8.89
N PHE A 5 8.27 -21.79 9.42
CA PHE A 5 7.13 -20.89 9.35
C PHE A 5 6.86 -20.41 7.91
N ILE A 6 7.92 -20.10 7.16
CA ILE A 6 7.81 -19.71 5.74
C ILE A 6 7.27 -20.86 4.89
N ILE A 7 7.77 -22.09 5.11
CA ILE A 7 7.33 -23.28 4.38
C ILE A 7 5.86 -23.61 4.71
N THR A 8 5.45 -23.46 5.98
CA THR A 8 4.05 -23.69 6.38
C THR A 8 3.13 -22.63 5.76
N MET A 9 3.56 -21.38 5.72
CA MET A 9 2.78 -20.30 5.08
C MET A 9 2.67 -20.51 3.57
N LEU A 10 3.76 -20.91 2.91
CA LEU A 10 3.75 -21.27 1.49
C LEU A 10 2.86 -22.48 1.20
N ALA A 11 2.93 -23.52 2.05
CA ALA A 11 2.10 -24.70 1.93
C ALA A 11 0.61 -24.37 2.13
N LEU A 12 0.29 -23.48 3.10
CA LEU A 12 -1.09 -22.99 3.30
C LEU A 12 -1.60 -22.25 2.07
N CYS A 13 -0.79 -21.37 1.46
CA CYS A 13 -1.13 -20.69 0.23
C CYS A 13 -1.37 -21.67 -0.94
N LEU A 14 -0.56 -22.72 -1.05
CA LEU A 14 -0.71 -23.74 -2.09
C LEU A 14 -1.97 -24.62 -1.90
N VAL A 15 -2.38 -24.89 -0.67
CA VAL A 15 -3.62 -25.63 -0.38
C VAL A 15 -4.87 -24.82 -0.78
N PHE A 16 -4.86 -23.50 -0.60
CA PHE A 16 -5.94 -22.64 -1.09
C PHE A 16 -6.04 -22.60 -2.61
N VAL A 17 -4.94 -22.74 -3.33
CA VAL A 17 -4.90 -22.76 -4.80
C VAL A 17 -5.43 -24.07 -5.36
N SER A 18 -5.21 -25.22 -4.68
CA SER A 18 -5.58 -26.55 -5.19
C SER A 18 -7.07 -26.90 -5.10
N HIS A 19 -7.87 -26.15 -4.32
CA HIS A 19 -9.32 -26.34 -4.22
C HIS A 19 -10.14 -25.35 -5.06
N ALA A 20 -9.49 -24.52 -5.85
CA ALA A 20 -10.15 -23.55 -6.71
C ALA A 20 -10.68 -24.24 -7.97
N GLN A 21 -11.99 -24.50 -8.01
CA GLN A 21 -12.68 -24.70 -9.28
C GLN A 21 -12.43 -23.47 -10.16
N GLU A 22 -12.09 -23.69 -11.44
CA GLU A 22 -11.61 -22.69 -12.43
C GLU A 22 -12.40 -21.37 -12.54
N HIS A 23 -13.58 -21.28 -11.94
CA HIS A 23 -14.47 -20.12 -12.04
C HIS A 23 -14.46 -19.16 -10.82
N LYS A 24 -13.65 -19.42 -9.79
CA LYS A 24 -13.68 -18.62 -8.57
C LYS A 24 -12.52 -17.65 -8.39
N ILE A 25 -11.51 -17.73 -9.22
CA ILE A 25 -10.32 -16.87 -9.13
C ILE A 25 -10.32 -15.85 -10.27
N GLU A 26 -9.93 -14.64 -9.94
CA GLU A 26 -9.71 -13.55 -10.86
C GLU A 26 -8.39 -12.86 -10.51
N HIS A 27 -7.55 -12.69 -11.51
CA HIS A 27 -6.31 -11.95 -11.39
C HIS A 27 -6.60 -10.46 -11.48
N ASN A 28 -5.97 -9.67 -10.64
CA ASN A 28 -6.19 -8.23 -10.58
C ASN A 28 -4.84 -7.49 -10.55
N PHE A 29 -4.62 -6.60 -11.52
CA PHE A 29 -3.53 -5.64 -11.52
C PHE A 29 -4.06 -4.28 -11.11
N ASN A 30 -3.34 -3.62 -10.22
CA ASN A 30 -3.67 -2.32 -9.67
C ASN A 30 -2.57 -1.32 -10.01
N LEU A 31 -2.99 -0.15 -10.49
CA LEU A 31 -2.13 1.02 -10.67
C LEU A 31 -2.81 2.21 -10.00
N GLY A 32 -2.05 2.95 -9.18
CA GLY A 32 -2.59 4.10 -8.45
C GLY A 32 -1.62 5.27 -8.40
N VAL A 33 -2.18 6.46 -8.42
CA VAL A 33 -1.47 7.72 -8.18
C VAL A 33 -2.25 8.55 -7.16
N GLY A 34 -1.56 9.20 -6.26
CA GLY A 34 -2.24 9.88 -5.18
C GLY A 34 -1.36 10.80 -4.35
N VAL A 35 -1.86 11.09 -3.17
CA VAL A 35 -1.18 11.92 -2.18
C VAL A 35 -1.05 11.15 -0.87
N ALA A 36 0.07 11.33 -0.21
CA ALA A 36 0.37 10.74 1.08
C ALA A 36 0.73 11.81 2.11
N SER A 37 0.50 11.51 3.37
CA SER A 37 0.94 12.31 4.50
C SER A 37 1.81 11.46 5.41
N LEU A 38 3.05 11.86 5.60
CA LEU A 38 4.00 11.29 6.56
C LEU A 38 4.05 12.08 7.86
N ALA A 39 3.60 13.34 7.83
CA ALA A 39 3.52 14.23 8.99
C ALA A 39 2.26 15.09 8.91
N LYS A 40 1.94 15.80 10.00
CA LYS A 40 0.70 16.58 10.13
C LYS A 40 0.46 17.61 9.02
N ASN A 41 1.48 18.12 8.36
CA ASN A 41 1.36 19.25 7.42
C ASN A 41 2.09 19.03 6.09
N ASP A 42 2.70 17.86 5.86
CA ASP A 42 3.45 17.61 4.64
C ASP A 42 2.64 16.72 3.71
N VAL A 43 2.43 17.19 2.50
CA VAL A 43 1.78 16.44 1.42
C VAL A 43 2.86 15.92 0.50
N HIS A 44 2.89 14.62 0.32
CA HIS A 44 3.78 13.90 -0.58
C HIS A 44 2.96 13.29 -1.72
N TYR A 45 3.59 13.03 -2.86
CA TYR A 45 2.97 12.23 -3.92
C TYR A 45 3.11 10.75 -3.62
N SER A 46 2.13 9.96 -3.99
CA SER A 46 2.20 8.51 -3.90
C SER A 46 1.95 7.86 -5.25
N PHE A 47 2.70 6.80 -5.49
CA PHE A 47 2.53 5.91 -6.64
C PHE A 47 2.40 4.48 -6.13
N ARG A 48 1.51 3.72 -6.74
CA ARG A 48 1.29 2.33 -6.38
C ARG A 48 1.15 1.46 -7.61
N ILE A 49 1.78 0.30 -7.58
CA ILE A 49 1.56 -0.78 -8.53
C ILE A 49 1.40 -2.09 -7.77
N GLY A 50 0.40 -2.87 -8.08
CA GLY A 50 0.11 -4.08 -7.33
C GLY A 50 -0.54 -5.18 -8.16
N TYR A 51 -0.55 -6.36 -7.53
CA TYR A 51 -1.20 -7.54 -8.03
C TYR A 51 -1.94 -8.24 -6.89
N GLY A 52 -3.14 -8.73 -7.18
CA GLY A 52 -3.96 -9.50 -6.25
C GLY A 52 -4.66 -10.67 -6.92
N LEU A 53 -4.98 -11.66 -6.11
CA LEU A 53 -5.81 -12.79 -6.50
C LEU A 53 -7.18 -12.64 -5.82
N ASN A 54 -8.19 -12.39 -6.61
CA ASN A 54 -9.55 -12.23 -6.11
C ASN A 54 -10.23 -13.60 -6.06
N TYR A 55 -10.50 -14.10 -4.86
CA TYR A 55 -11.19 -15.36 -4.63
C TYR A 55 -12.64 -15.09 -4.22
N TYR A 56 -13.59 -15.48 -5.08
CA TYR A 56 -15.02 -15.29 -4.84
C TYR A 56 -15.55 -16.34 -3.85
N LEU A 57 -16.01 -15.87 -2.70
CA LEU A 57 -16.67 -16.69 -1.67
C LEU A 57 -18.15 -16.89 -1.98
N ALA A 58 -18.78 -15.86 -2.57
CA ALA A 58 -20.17 -15.83 -3.00
C ALA A 58 -20.29 -14.91 -4.22
N GLU A 59 -21.47 -14.78 -4.80
CA GLU A 59 -21.72 -13.93 -5.98
C GLU A 59 -21.27 -12.48 -5.78
N ASN A 60 -21.48 -11.95 -4.57
CA ASN A 60 -21.20 -10.55 -4.23
C ASN A 60 -20.01 -10.37 -3.29
N TRP A 61 -19.36 -11.45 -2.85
CA TRP A 61 -18.27 -11.35 -1.88
C TRP A 61 -17.03 -12.08 -2.34
N SER A 62 -15.90 -11.41 -2.20
CA SER A 62 -14.60 -12.00 -2.48
C SER A 62 -13.55 -11.57 -1.47
N VAL A 63 -12.48 -12.36 -1.37
CA VAL A 63 -11.27 -12.02 -0.63
C VAL A 63 -10.12 -11.90 -1.61
N MET A 64 -9.38 -10.80 -1.51
CA MET A 64 -8.26 -10.50 -2.38
C MET A 64 -6.97 -10.34 -1.57
N PRO A 65 -6.21 -11.42 -1.33
CA PRO A 65 -4.81 -11.29 -0.96
C PRO A 65 -4.01 -10.73 -2.13
N GLY A 66 -3.01 -9.90 -1.82
CA GLY A 66 -2.21 -9.25 -2.84
C GLY A 66 -0.82 -8.87 -2.39
N VAL A 67 -0.07 -8.30 -3.31
CA VAL A 67 1.20 -7.63 -3.07
C VAL A 67 1.25 -6.37 -3.92
N SER A 68 1.73 -5.27 -3.35
CA SER A 68 1.91 -4.03 -4.09
C SER A 68 3.20 -3.33 -3.66
N TYR A 69 3.79 -2.64 -4.61
CA TYR A 69 4.84 -1.67 -4.36
C TYR A 69 4.21 -0.29 -4.25
N ARG A 70 4.56 0.45 -3.21
CA ARG A 70 4.11 1.81 -2.98
C ARG A 70 5.32 2.70 -2.75
N ALA A 71 5.45 3.75 -3.57
CA ALA A 71 6.43 4.81 -3.40
C ALA A 71 5.73 6.08 -2.93
N VAL A 72 6.34 6.75 -1.97
CA VAL A 72 5.95 8.05 -1.45
C VAL A 72 7.15 8.95 -1.63
N PHE A 73 6.97 10.08 -2.30
CA PHE A 73 8.03 11.01 -2.66
C PHE A 73 7.57 12.45 -2.49
N GLU A 74 8.51 13.31 -2.21
CA GLU A 74 8.26 14.74 -2.03
C GLU A 74 7.73 15.39 -3.31
N ASP A 75 7.07 16.53 -3.17
CA ASP A 75 6.58 17.33 -4.28
C ASP A 75 7.74 17.83 -5.16
N PRO A 76 7.90 17.32 -6.39
CA PRO A 76 8.97 17.74 -7.30
C PRO A 76 8.79 19.20 -7.77
N PHE A 77 7.66 19.84 -7.48
CA PHE A 77 7.37 21.22 -7.81
C PHE A 77 7.60 22.19 -6.64
N LYS A 78 7.94 21.65 -5.47
CA LYS A 78 8.43 22.47 -4.37
C LYS A 78 9.82 22.97 -4.76
N GLY A 79 9.93 24.28 -5.07
CA GLY A 79 11.24 24.87 -5.35
C GLY A 79 12.20 24.69 -4.18
N ASP A 80 13.51 24.63 -4.47
CA ASP A 80 14.58 24.51 -3.46
C ASP A 80 14.44 25.60 -2.39
N VAL A 81 13.72 25.28 -1.34
CA VAL A 81 13.68 26.08 -0.12
C VAL A 81 14.80 25.57 0.76
N VAL A 82 15.78 26.39 1.04
CA VAL A 82 16.88 26.10 1.94
C VAL A 82 16.32 25.53 3.25
N GLY A 83 16.74 24.32 3.63
CA GLY A 83 16.31 23.65 4.86
C GLY A 83 15.12 22.67 4.70
N VAL A 84 14.70 22.33 3.49
CA VAL A 84 13.62 21.35 3.26
C VAL A 84 14.17 19.93 3.30
N GLU A 85 13.62 19.12 4.18
CA GLU A 85 13.84 17.68 4.25
C GLU A 85 13.06 17.01 3.10
N SER A 86 13.73 16.23 2.28
CA SER A 86 13.07 15.33 1.35
C SER A 86 12.96 13.95 1.99
N ASP A 87 11.72 13.49 2.15
CA ASP A 87 11.41 12.22 2.80
C ASP A 87 10.83 11.24 1.76
N ASP A 88 11.70 10.56 1.02
CA ASP A 88 11.26 9.53 0.08
C ASP A 88 11.21 8.17 0.77
N CYS A 89 10.09 7.48 0.64
CA CYS A 89 9.90 6.15 1.20
C CYS A 89 9.30 5.19 0.19
N SER A 90 9.76 3.95 0.21
CA SER A 90 9.17 2.88 -0.60
C SER A 90 8.80 1.69 0.26
N PHE A 91 7.67 1.08 -0.06
CA PHE A 91 7.10 -0.05 0.69
C PHE A 91 6.71 -1.20 -0.22
N ILE A 92 6.85 -2.40 0.30
CA ILE A 92 6.09 -3.56 -0.16
C ILE A 92 4.91 -3.74 0.78
N ASP A 93 3.72 -3.60 0.24
CA ASP A 93 2.47 -3.79 0.96
C ASP A 93 1.90 -5.18 0.65
N VAL A 94 1.42 -5.87 1.68
CA VAL A 94 0.73 -7.16 1.59
C VAL A 94 -0.69 -6.97 2.12
N PRO A 95 -1.64 -6.57 1.26
CA PRO A 95 -3.04 -6.44 1.63
C PRO A 95 -3.76 -7.79 1.64
N VAL A 96 -4.76 -7.91 2.52
CA VAL A 96 -5.78 -8.98 2.48
C VAL A 96 -7.13 -8.30 2.56
N LEU A 97 -7.78 -8.11 1.40
CA LEU A 97 -8.97 -7.28 1.28
C LEU A 97 -10.23 -8.14 1.15
N LEU A 98 -11.25 -7.81 1.92
CA LEU A 98 -12.61 -8.27 1.69
C LEU A 98 -13.25 -7.30 0.71
N GLN A 99 -13.83 -7.81 -0.37
CA GLN A 99 -14.52 -7.00 -1.38
C GLN A 99 -16.00 -7.37 -1.41
N TYR A 100 -16.83 -6.35 -1.52
CA TYR A 100 -18.24 -6.45 -1.82
C TYR A 100 -18.52 -5.91 -3.22
N HIS A 101 -19.14 -6.72 -4.06
CA HIS A 101 -19.55 -6.39 -5.42
C HIS A 101 -21.07 -6.16 -5.44
N GLN A 102 -21.51 -5.03 -5.96
CA GLN A 102 -22.94 -4.71 -6.06
C GLN A 102 -23.68 -5.70 -6.95
N HIS A 103 -23.02 -6.19 -8.01
CA HIS A 103 -23.55 -7.14 -8.97
C HIS A 103 -22.63 -8.35 -9.10
N ALA A 104 -23.06 -9.36 -9.81
CA ALA A 104 -22.28 -10.55 -10.06
C ALA A 104 -20.95 -10.24 -10.77
N ARG A 105 -20.03 -11.18 -10.67
CA ARG A 105 -18.69 -11.08 -11.27
C ARG A 105 -18.75 -10.66 -12.76
N GLY A 106 -17.97 -9.64 -13.12
CA GLY A 106 -17.87 -9.16 -14.51
C GLY A 106 -18.98 -8.22 -14.96
N GLU A 107 -19.96 -7.97 -14.11
CA GLU A 107 -21.03 -7.00 -14.38
C GLU A 107 -20.61 -5.59 -13.95
N LYS A 108 -21.27 -4.59 -14.54
CA LYS A 108 -21.05 -3.18 -14.19
C LYS A 108 -21.65 -2.89 -12.83
N GLY A 109 -20.93 -2.20 -11.97
CA GLY A 109 -21.43 -1.83 -10.65
C GLY A 109 -20.33 -1.33 -9.72
N PHE A 110 -20.74 -0.98 -8.51
CA PHE A 110 -19.80 -0.56 -7.48
C PHE A 110 -19.15 -1.78 -6.80
N VAL A 111 -17.88 -1.60 -6.46
CA VAL A 111 -17.10 -2.53 -5.64
C VAL A 111 -16.55 -1.75 -4.47
N ALA A 112 -16.82 -2.22 -3.26
CA ALA A 112 -16.22 -1.69 -2.04
C ALA A 112 -15.24 -2.71 -1.48
N GLU A 113 -14.12 -2.24 -0.96
CA GLU A 113 -13.13 -3.11 -0.32
C GLU A 113 -12.66 -2.55 1.01
N LEU A 114 -12.30 -3.44 1.90
CA LEU A 114 -11.71 -3.12 3.19
C LEU A 114 -10.89 -4.30 3.70
N GLY A 115 -9.73 -4.02 4.25
CA GLY A 115 -8.95 -5.07 4.91
C GLY A 115 -7.64 -4.59 5.49
N PRO A 116 -6.95 -5.46 6.24
CA PRO A 116 -5.63 -5.19 6.78
C PRO A 116 -4.57 -5.14 5.68
N VAL A 117 -3.57 -4.30 5.92
CA VAL A 117 -2.37 -4.19 5.10
C VAL A 117 -1.14 -4.27 5.98
N PHE A 118 -0.19 -5.09 5.59
CA PHE A 118 1.12 -5.21 6.21
C PHE A 118 2.14 -4.56 5.28
N SER A 119 2.76 -3.48 5.72
CA SER A 119 3.68 -2.67 4.92
C SER A 119 5.12 -2.85 5.40
N PHE A 120 6.01 -3.20 4.50
CA PHE A 120 7.43 -3.39 4.77
C PHE A 120 8.23 -2.32 4.04
N LEU A 121 8.95 -1.48 4.79
CA LEU A 121 9.81 -0.46 4.25
C LEU A 121 10.98 -1.10 3.49
N THR A 122 11.12 -0.77 2.22
CA THR A 122 12.20 -1.27 1.35
C THR A 122 13.31 -0.26 1.17
N SER A 123 12.96 1.02 1.08
CA SER A 123 13.90 2.11 0.93
C SER A 123 13.37 3.36 1.60
N ASN A 124 14.25 4.15 2.18
CA ASN A 124 13.99 5.53 2.54
C ASN A 124 15.26 6.36 2.31
N SER A 125 15.09 7.55 1.77
CA SER A 125 16.14 8.57 1.69
C SER A 125 15.61 9.84 2.32
N THR A 126 16.35 10.38 3.28
CA THR A 126 16.06 11.63 3.95
C THR A 126 17.22 12.56 3.68
N TYR A 127 16.96 13.68 3.02
CA TYR A 127 17.98 14.70 2.71
C TYR A 127 17.75 15.92 3.60
N TYR A 128 18.78 16.31 4.34
CA TYR A 128 18.83 17.58 5.04
C TYR A 128 19.72 18.54 4.25
N THR A 129 19.20 19.68 3.87
CA THR A 129 19.97 20.71 3.12
C THR A 129 20.71 21.70 4.01
N ASP A 130 20.62 21.58 5.32
CA ASP A 130 21.42 22.43 6.21
C ASP A 130 22.87 21.93 6.30
N ALA A 131 23.70 22.77 5.75
CA ALA A 131 25.08 22.61 5.40
C ALA A 131 26.04 22.38 6.58
N ASN A 132 25.87 21.33 7.33
CA ASN A 132 26.97 20.83 8.14
C ASN A 132 27.29 19.39 7.70
N PRO A 133 28.42 19.19 6.94
CA PRO A 133 28.80 17.86 6.45
C PRO A 133 29.11 16.85 7.56
N GLN A 134 29.02 17.24 8.81
CA GLN A 134 29.28 16.40 9.98
C GLN A 134 28.03 15.82 10.64
N ASP A 135 26.84 16.19 10.22
CA ASP A 135 25.62 15.55 10.71
C ASP A 135 25.40 14.23 9.98
N GLU A 136 25.88 13.16 10.60
CA GLU A 136 25.69 11.76 10.18
C GLU A 136 24.21 11.30 10.12
N LEU A 137 23.24 12.19 10.18
CA LEU A 137 21.81 11.91 10.04
C LEU A 137 21.39 11.69 8.59
N ASN A 138 22.21 12.09 7.65
CA ASN A 138 22.04 11.75 6.24
C ASN A 138 22.16 10.24 6.08
N ASP A 139 21.16 9.61 5.55
CA ASP A 139 21.15 8.25 5.02
C ASP A 139 20.67 7.11 5.92
N LYS A 140 20.40 7.25 7.18
CA LYS A 140 20.18 6.02 7.95
C LYS A 140 18.93 5.98 8.81
N LYS A 141 17.88 5.40 8.21
CA LYS A 141 16.94 4.60 9.01
C LYS A 141 16.16 5.38 10.06
N MET A 142 15.70 6.57 9.70
CA MET A 142 14.80 7.34 10.55
C MET A 142 13.45 6.62 10.71
N TYR A 143 13.08 5.79 9.73
CA TYR A 143 11.82 5.06 9.73
C TYR A 143 11.98 3.62 10.20
N LYS A 144 10.91 3.11 10.81
CA LYS A 144 10.79 1.69 11.14
C LYS A 144 10.50 0.88 9.89
N ASN A 145 10.93 -0.37 9.91
CA ASN A 145 10.83 -1.24 8.75
C ASN A 145 9.43 -1.82 8.52
N PHE A 146 8.48 -1.58 9.42
CA PHE A 146 7.17 -2.21 9.37
C PHE A 146 6.07 -1.24 9.80
N ASP A 147 4.98 -1.22 9.02
CA ASP A 147 3.71 -0.61 9.37
C ASP A 147 2.58 -1.65 9.24
N PHE A 148 1.54 -1.45 10.01
CA PHE A 148 0.28 -2.17 9.92
C PHE A 148 -0.83 -1.15 9.78
N GLY A 149 -1.72 -1.36 8.83
CA GLY A 149 -2.81 -0.43 8.55
C GLY A 149 -4.05 -1.12 8.01
N ILE A 150 -5.00 -0.30 7.60
CA ILE A 150 -6.18 -0.73 6.86
C ILE A 150 -6.23 -0.03 5.51
N GLN A 151 -6.85 -0.71 4.55
CA GLN A 151 -7.03 -0.21 3.19
C GLN A 151 -8.52 -0.24 2.82
N PRO A 152 -9.25 0.87 2.97
CA PRO A 152 -10.55 1.06 2.36
C PRO A 152 -10.40 1.45 0.90
N GLY A 153 -11.33 0.99 0.05
CA GLY A 153 -11.42 1.37 -1.35
C GLY A 153 -12.85 1.31 -1.89
N VAL A 154 -13.13 2.15 -2.87
CA VAL A 154 -14.41 2.15 -3.60
C VAL A 154 -14.10 2.33 -5.07
N TYR A 155 -14.69 1.46 -5.90
CA TYR A 155 -14.46 1.41 -7.33
C TYR A 155 -15.77 1.32 -8.08
N TYR A 156 -15.75 1.77 -9.33
CA TYR A 156 -16.78 1.47 -10.31
C TYR A 156 -16.22 0.52 -11.36
N GLN A 157 -16.79 -0.67 -11.43
CA GLN A 157 -16.49 -1.68 -12.44
C GLN A 157 -17.27 -1.35 -13.70
N THR A 158 -16.56 -1.13 -14.82
CA THR A 158 -17.20 -0.75 -16.10
C THR A 158 -17.56 -1.94 -16.97
N GLY A 159 -17.18 -3.14 -16.55
CA GLY A 159 -17.42 -4.39 -17.26
C GLY A 159 -16.47 -5.48 -16.75
N LYS A 160 -16.15 -6.45 -17.59
CA LYS A 160 -15.40 -7.63 -17.19
C LYS A 160 -13.98 -7.35 -16.66
N HIS A 161 -13.32 -6.31 -17.19
CA HIS A 161 -11.88 -6.15 -16.98
C HIS A 161 -11.47 -4.90 -16.20
N TRP A 162 -12.21 -3.80 -16.32
CA TRP A 162 -11.75 -2.51 -15.82
C TRP A 162 -12.54 -2.03 -14.62
N ARG A 163 -11.82 -1.57 -13.60
CA ARG A 163 -12.35 -0.89 -12.43
C ARG A 163 -11.58 0.42 -12.23
N PHE A 164 -12.30 1.48 -11.90
CA PHE A 164 -11.75 2.81 -11.61
C PHE A 164 -12.27 3.25 -10.26
N GLY A 165 -11.41 3.80 -9.43
CA GLY A 165 -11.86 4.19 -8.11
C GLY A 165 -10.82 4.91 -7.28
N VAL A 166 -11.09 4.95 -5.98
CA VAL A 166 -10.24 5.57 -4.98
C VAL A 166 -9.96 4.56 -3.89
N GLN A 167 -8.73 4.52 -3.46
CA GLN A 167 -8.22 3.66 -2.42
C GLN A 167 -7.43 4.50 -1.42
N ALA A 168 -7.57 4.21 -0.14
CA ALA A 168 -6.76 4.84 0.89
C ALA A 168 -5.95 3.79 1.66
N HIS A 169 -4.83 4.21 2.22
CA HIS A 169 -4.09 3.47 3.24
C HIS A 169 -4.06 4.29 4.52
N ILE A 170 -4.42 3.68 5.64
CA ILE A 170 -4.43 4.30 6.95
C ILE A 170 -3.50 3.49 7.85
N GLY A 171 -2.28 4.00 8.06
CA GLY A 171 -1.26 3.39 8.90
C GLY A 171 -1.51 3.61 10.38
N PHE A 172 -1.28 2.60 11.20
CA PHE A 172 -1.48 2.67 12.65
C PHE A 172 -0.17 2.82 13.42
N CYS A 173 0.95 2.40 12.84
CA CYS A 173 2.23 2.47 13.51
C CYS A 173 2.84 3.87 13.44
N ASN A 174 3.49 4.28 14.52
CA ASN A 174 4.42 5.41 14.42
C ASN A 174 5.67 4.93 13.68
N MET A 175 5.87 5.44 12.48
CA MET A 175 6.97 5.06 11.60
C MET A 175 8.31 5.64 12.04
N LEU A 176 8.32 6.77 12.77
CA LEU A 176 9.57 7.35 13.27
C LEU A 176 10.23 6.47 14.34
N LYS A 177 11.53 6.32 14.23
CA LYS A 177 12.36 5.82 15.33
C LYS A 177 12.49 6.92 16.39
N LYS A 178 12.58 6.51 17.64
CA LYS A 178 12.83 7.46 18.74
C LYS A 178 14.29 7.94 18.65
N TYR A 179 14.46 9.23 18.45
CA TYR A 179 15.72 9.92 18.63
C TYR A 179 15.59 10.91 19.79
N PRO A 180 16.67 11.19 20.54
CA PRO A 180 16.61 12.09 21.71
C PRO A 180 16.11 13.49 21.41
N SER A 181 16.25 13.96 20.17
CA SER A 181 15.87 15.30 19.71
C SER A 181 14.53 15.34 18.98
N ILE A 182 13.91 14.20 18.66
CA ILE A 182 12.69 14.13 17.84
C ILE A 182 11.59 13.44 18.65
N ASN A 183 10.64 14.23 19.10
CA ASN A 183 9.50 13.74 19.90
C ASN A 183 8.22 13.62 19.08
N ASP A 184 8.35 13.51 17.76
CA ASP A 184 7.24 13.47 16.83
C ASP A 184 6.77 12.04 16.51
N SER A 185 5.51 11.94 16.10
CA SER A 185 4.87 10.72 15.67
C SER A 185 4.43 10.90 14.24
N LYS A 186 5.04 10.16 13.32
CA LYS A 186 4.68 10.14 11.90
C LYS A 186 3.95 8.84 11.57
N ARG A 187 2.69 8.95 11.14
CA ARG A 187 1.91 7.85 10.58
C ARG A 187 1.79 8.03 9.08
N LEU A 188 1.90 6.95 8.37
CA LEU A 188 1.77 6.97 6.93
C LEU A 188 0.31 6.78 6.53
N ASN A 189 -0.27 7.80 5.93
CA ASN A 189 -1.60 7.72 5.33
C ASN A 189 -1.49 8.14 3.87
N ASP A 190 -2.22 7.47 2.98
CA ASP A 190 -2.32 7.91 1.60
C ASP A 190 -3.74 7.75 1.04
N VAL A 191 -4.03 8.51 0.00
CA VAL A 191 -5.23 8.38 -0.82
C VAL A 191 -4.82 8.44 -2.28
N ALA A 192 -5.22 7.44 -3.05
CA ALA A 192 -4.86 7.31 -4.46
C ALA A 192 -6.08 7.07 -5.35
N ALA A 193 -6.11 7.74 -6.49
CA ALA A 193 -6.95 7.34 -7.61
C ALA A 193 -6.34 6.10 -8.27
N THR A 194 -7.14 5.08 -8.54
CA THR A 194 -6.65 3.78 -8.98
C THR A 194 -7.40 3.25 -10.18
N VAL A 195 -6.66 2.54 -11.00
CA VAL A 195 -7.17 1.74 -12.13
C VAL A 195 -6.80 0.29 -11.88
N ASN A 196 -7.79 -0.59 -11.96
CA ASN A 196 -7.58 -2.02 -11.82
C ASN A 196 -7.96 -2.72 -13.13
N PHE A 197 -7.15 -3.69 -13.52
CA PHE A 197 -7.39 -4.57 -14.65
C PHE A 197 -7.50 -6.00 -14.17
N SER A 198 -8.64 -6.65 -14.47
CA SER A 198 -8.95 -8.02 -14.05
C SER A 198 -9.07 -8.96 -15.25
N PHE A 199 -8.63 -10.23 -15.10
CA PHE A 199 -8.75 -11.29 -16.11
C PHE A 199 -8.80 -12.69 -15.49
#